data_210200b4e659a8497a50d188b6fe03e3
#
_entry.id   210200b4e659a8497a50d188b6fe03e3
#
_cell.length_a   1.000
_cell.length_b   1.000
_cell.length_c   1.000
_cell.angle_alpha   90.00
_cell.angle_beta   90.00
_cell.angle_gamma   90.00
#
_symmetry.space_group_name_H-M   'P 1'
#
loop_
_entity.id
_entity.type
_entity.pdbx_description
1 polymer ?
#
loop_
_entity_poly.entity_id
_entity_poly.type
_entity_poly.pdbx_seq_one_letter_code
_entity_poly.pdbx_strand_id
1 'polypeptide(L)'
;MLRPNKIHQRTVREIIENSICRIFRWPYLWAANIFMALGLFNLRRNVEYCLSAMPDNLEYIPDTFVSVLVISEDHRSLIHFGVDPVAIARAIVSTIFLCKQGGSTIEQQFVRITLADHEQTFNRKLREQLTATLLSRRANRCAIAKAYLEKAYYGTNFNGLHALERSYGKNLCDMSLDEIVEITARLKYPQPLRESTILRAKFQRRCGWIKMRLGRLPVVADGVVRQLGTAA
;
A
#
# COMPACT_ATOMS: atom_id res chain seq x y z
N MET A 1 13.77 -27.08 -21.04
CA MET A 1 14.37 -25.93 -21.75
C MET A 1 13.54 -24.69 -21.49
N LEU A 2 13.88 -23.87 -20.50
CA LEU A 2 13.19 -22.62 -20.15
C LEU A 2 13.62 -21.56 -21.17
N ARG A 3 12.65 -20.95 -21.85
CA ARG A 3 12.89 -19.94 -22.90
C ARG A 3 13.59 -18.72 -22.28
N PRO A 4 14.86 -18.40 -22.64
CA PRO A 4 15.62 -17.28 -22.07
C PRO A 4 15.00 -15.92 -22.33
N ASN A 5 14.09 -15.83 -23.28
CA ASN A 5 13.49 -14.55 -23.74
C ASN A 5 12.47 -13.92 -22.77
N LYS A 6 11.82 -14.69 -21.89
CA LYS A 6 10.81 -14.13 -20.97
C LYS A 6 11.41 -13.45 -19.73
N ILE A 7 12.59 -13.88 -19.30
CA ILE A 7 13.28 -13.29 -18.14
C ILE A 7 13.86 -11.93 -18.56
N HIS A 8 14.47 -11.87 -19.73
CA HIS A 8 15.06 -10.62 -20.25
C HIS A 8 14.01 -9.53 -20.55
N GLN A 9 12.86 -9.89 -21.12
CA GLN A 9 11.78 -8.93 -21.39
C GLN A 9 11.12 -8.36 -20.12
N ARG A 10 11.01 -9.17 -19.05
CA ARG A 10 10.51 -8.66 -17.76
C ARG A 10 11.46 -7.63 -17.15
N THR A 11 12.74 -7.89 -17.17
CA THR A 11 13.76 -6.99 -16.62
C THR A 11 13.78 -5.65 -17.32
N VAL A 12 13.70 -5.61 -18.65
CA VAL A 12 13.67 -4.36 -19.44
C VAL A 12 12.40 -3.54 -19.12
N ARG A 13 11.24 -4.19 -19.09
CA ARG A 13 9.99 -3.51 -18.73
C ARG A 13 10.03 -2.94 -17.31
N GLU A 14 10.53 -3.70 -16.35
CA GLU A 14 10.67 -3.24 -14.96
C GLU A 14 11.66 -2.07 -14.87
N ILE A 15 12.77 -2.09 -15.60
CA ILE A 15 13.73 -0.98 -15.65
C ILE A 15 13.06 0.28 -16.18
N ILE A 16 12.30 0.18 -17.28
CA ILE A 16 11.58 1.31 -17.87
C ILE A 16 10.54 1.87 -16.89
N GLU A 17 9.69 1.01 -16.31
CA GLU A 17 8.67 1.41 -15.34
C GLU A 17 9.29 2.08 -14.11
N ASN A 18 10.40 1.55 -13.59
CA ASN A 18 11.13 2.12 -12.47
C ASN A 18 11.78 3.47 -12.83
N SER A 19 12.32 3.62 -14.04
CA SER A 19 12.88 4.88 -14.51
C SER A 19 11.81 5.96 -14.67
N ILE A 20 10.65 5.61 -15.22
CA ILE A 20 9.49 6.51 -15.28
C ILE A 20 9.08 6.95 -13.88
N CYS A 21 8.94 6.02 -12.92
CA CYS A 21 8.61 6.34 -11.54
C CYS A 21 9.62 7.33 -10.92
N ARG A 22 10.93 7.10 -11.12
CA ARG A 22 11.99 7.96 -10.59
C ARG A 22 11.97 9.37 -11.18
N ILE A 23 11.67 9.50 -12.48
CA ILE A 23 11.57 10.80 -13.15
C ILE A 23 10.35 11.57 -12.65
N PHE A 24 9.18 10.92 -12.64
CA PHE A 24 7.91 11.59 -12.31
C PHE A 24 7.71 11.86 -10.81
N ARG A 25 8.47 11.23 -9.91
CA ARG A 25 8.34 11.52 -8.47
C ARG A 25 8.68 12.97 -8.13
N TRP A 26 9.62 13.61 -8.83
CA TRP A 26 10.02 14.99 -8.58
C TRP A 26 8.95 16.02 -8.96
N PRO A 27 8.36 15.99 -10.17
CA PRO A 27 7.22 16.86 -10.50
C PRO A 27 6.06 16.77 -9.50
N TYR A 28 5.72 15.57 -9.03
CA TYR A 28 4.70 15.40 -7.99
C TYR A 28 5.08 16.10 -6.68
N LEU A 29 6.34 15.97 -6.25
CA LEU A 29 6.82 16.63 -5.04
C LEU A 29 6.82 18.16 -5.20
N TRP A 30 7.26 18.67 -6.36
CA TRP A 30 7.24 20.10 -6.65
C TRP A 30 5.81 20.64 -6.64
N ALA A 31 4.89 19.98 -7.32
CA ALA A 31 3.48 20.36 -7.30
C ALA A 31 2.93 20.36 -5.87
N ALA A 32 3.18 19.32 -5.08
CA ALA A 32 2.73 19.23 -3.70
C ALA A 32 3.25 20.39 -2.83
N ASN A 33 4.52 20.78 -2.98
CA ASN A 33 5.09 21.92 -2.25
C ASN A 33 4.50 23.26 -2.69
N ILE A 34 4.29 23.47 -4.01
CA ILE A 34 3.64 24.67 -4.54
C ILE A 34 2.21 24.79 -3.99
N PHE A 35 1.40 23.72 -4.09
CA PHE A 35 0.03 23.72 -3.56
C PHE A 35 -0.01 23.94 -2.04
N MET A 36 0.96 23.40 -1.31
CA MET A 36 1.09 23.65 0.13
C MET A 36 1.46 25.11 0.43
N ALA A 37 2.39 25.69 -0.34
CA ALA A 37 2.79 27.10 -0.18
C ALA A 37 1.63 28.06 -0.50
N LEU A 38 0.79 27.72 -1.47
CA LEU A 38 -0.42 28.48 -1.82
C LEU A 38 -1.58 28.26 -0.83
N GLY A 39 -1.41 27.45 0.22
CA GLY A 39 -2.45 27.17 1.21
C GLY A 39 -3.62 26.31 0.67
N LEU A 40 -3.45 25.69 -0.52
CA LEU A 40 -4.52 24.93 -1.15
C LEU A 40 -4.71 23.57 -0.47
N PHE A 41 -5.97 23.09 -0.46
CA PHE A 41 -6.37 21.77 0.08
C PHE A 41 -6.02 21.52 1.55
N ASN A 42 -5.65 22.54 2.33
CA ASN A 42 -5.21 22.41 3.72
C ASN A 42 -4.08 21.37 3.91
N LEU A 43 -3.18 21.25 2.91
CA LEU A 43 -2.17 20.17 2.85
C LEU A 43 -1.30 20.12 4.10
N ARG A 44 -0.86 21.26 4.63
CA ARG A 44 -0.05 21.32 5.87
C ARG A 44 -0.80 20.66 7.03
N ARG A 45 -2.04 21.06 7.27
CA ARG A 45 -2.91 20.51 8.34
C ARG A 45 -3.14 19.01 8.15
N ASN A 46 -3.40 18.59 6.91
CA ASN A 46 -3.64 17.18 6.60
C ASN A 46 -2.40 16.32 6.90
N VAL A 47 -1.21 16.77 6.52
CA VAL A 47 0.05 16.06 6.81
C VAL A 47 0.30 15.99 8.31
N GLU A 48 0.16 17.10 9.03
CA GLU A 48 0.33 17.14 10.49
C GLU A 48 -0.67 16.21 11.19
N TYR A 49 -1.92 16.22 10.76
CA TYR A 49 -2.93 15.32 11.28
C TYR A 49 -2.58 13.83 10.98
N CYS A 50 -2.08 13.52 9.79
CA CYS A 50 -1.63 12.16 9.47
C CYS A 50 -0.43 11.75 10.34
N LEU A 51 0.52 12.65 10.59
CA LEU A 51 1.67 12.39 11.45
C LEU A 51 1.24 12.15 12.90
N SER A 52 0.38 13.02 13.45
CA SER A 52 -0.14 12.87 14.83
C SER A 52 -1.05 11.65 15.01
N ALA A 53 -1.62 11.14 13.91
CA ALA A 53 -2.46 9.96 13.91
C ALA A 53 -1.68 8.64 13.81
N MET A 54 -0.36 8.70 13.59
CA MET A 54 0.50 7.51 13.63
C MET A 54 0.72 7.12 15.10
N PRO A 55 0.54 5.84 15.47
CA PRO A 55 0.85 5.38 16.82
C PRO A 55 2.34 5.54 17.14
N ASP A 56 2.65 5.90 18.39
CA ASP A 56 4.04 6.08 18.85
C ASP A 56 4.81 4.76 18.88
N ASN A 57 4.13 3.67 19.22
CA ASN A 57 4.73 2.34 19.23
C ASN A 57 4.12 1.47 18.13
N LEU A 58 4.92 1.19 17.10
CA LEU A 58 4.57 0.30 15.98
C LEU A 58 5.52 -0.90 15.90
N GLU A 59 6.43 -1.07 16.86
CA GLU A 59 7.43 -2.13 16.86
C GLU A 59 6.81 -3.51 17.05
N TYR A 60 5.64 -3.60 17.72
CA TYR A 60 4.90 -4.83 17.91
C TYR A 60 4.37 -5.44 16.61
N ILE A 61 4.30 -4.65 15.51
CA ILE A 61 3.92 -5.17 14.20
C ILE A 61 5.15 -5.74 13.51
N PRO A 62 5.22 -7.07 13.28
CA PRO A 62 6.35 -7.69 12.63
C PRO A 62 6.58 -7.17 11.21
N ASP A 63 7.83 -7.09 10.81
CA ASP A 63 8.23 -6.63 9.49
C ASP A 63 7.75 -7.52 8.35
N THR A 64 7.43 -8.78 8.66
CA THR A 64 6.78 -9.70 7.72
C THR A 64 5.43 -9.18 7.22
N PHE A 65 4.61 -8.53 8.08
CA PHE A 65 3.37 -7.89 7.67
C PHE A 65 3.61 -6.77 6.66
N VAL A 66 4.61 -5.92 6.90
CA VAL A 66 4.99 -4.83 5.98
C VAL A 66 5.46 -5.41 4.65
N SER A 67 6.27 -6.47 4.67
CA SER A 67 6.77 -7.12 3.47
C SER A 67 5.63 -7.69 2.61
N VAL A 68 4.69 -8.41 3.23
CA VAL A 68 3.52 -8.97 2.54
C VAL A 68 2.62 -7.84 2.00
N LEU A 69 2.39 -6.78 2.78
CA LEU A 69 1.64 -5.60 2.35
C LEU A 69 2.26 -4.95 1.11
N VAL A 70 3.56 -4.64 1.15
CA VAL A 70 4.29 -4.02 0.04
C VAL A 70 4.23 -4.87 -1.22
N ILE A 71 4.48 -6.17 -1.11
CA ILE A 71 4.42 -7.09 -2.24
C ILE A 71 3.02 -7.18 -2.82
N SER A 72 2.00 -7.11 -1.98
CA SER A 72 0.60 -7.27 -2.40
C SER A 72 -0.03 -5.99 -2.95
N GLU A 73 0.27 -4.83 -2.37
CA GLU A 73 -0.41 -3.58 -2.67
C GLU A 73 0.47 -2.58 -3.42
N ASP A 74 1.77 -2.52 -3.10
CA ASP A 74 2.65 -1.44 -3.56
C ASP A 74 4.10 -1.88 -3.78
N HIS A 75 4.32 -2.78 -4.72
CA HIS A 75 5.64 -3.35 -4.99
C HIS A 75 6.70 -2.34 -5.49
N ARG A 76 6.31 -1.12 -5.80
CA ARG A 76 7.20 -0.01 -6.17
C ARG A 76 7.34 1.05 -5.07
N SER A 77 6.92 0.76 -3.85
CA SER A 77 6.95 1.70 -2.71
C SER A 77 8.33 2.34 -2.47
N LEU A 78 9.43 1.65 -2.81
CA LEU A 78 10.80 2.18 -2.68
C LEU A 78 11.19 3.24 -3.73
N ILE A 79 10.40 3.39 -4.80
CA ILE A 79 10.80 4.16 -5.98
C ILE A 79 10.07 5.49 -6.08
N HIS A 80 8.81 5.55 -5.65
CA HIS A 80 7.99 6.77 -5.71
C HIS A 80 7.98 7.55 -4.39
N PHE A 81 7.47 8.77 -4.41
CA PHE A 81 7.20 9.59 -3.23
C PHE A 81 5.69 9.63 -2.97
N GLY A 82 5.15 8.56 -2.37
CA GLY A 82 3.73 8.47 -2.01
C GLY A 82 2.74 8.34 -3.17
N VAL A 83 3.19 8.46 -4.42
CA VAL A 83 2.37 8.33 -5.64
C VAL A 83 3.14 7.55 -6.68
N ASP A 84 2.54 6.49 -7.23
CA ASP A 84 3.08 5.69 -8.32
C ASP A 84 2.46 6.11 -9.66
N PRO A 85 3.15 6.92 -10.48
CA PRO A 85 2.62 7.41 -11.75
C PRO A 85 2.35 6.27 -12.75
N VAL A 86 3.15 5.20 -12.71
CA VAL A 86 2.96 4.03 -13.58
C VAL A 86 1.70 3.27 -13.19
N ALA A 87 1.44 3.13 -11.87
CA ALA A 87 0.21 2.49 -11.40
C ALA A 87 -1.03 3.32 -11.76
N ILE A 88 -0.94 4.66 -11.69
CA ILE A 88 -2.01 5.56 -12.12
C ILE A 88 -2.28 5.40 -13.61
N ALA A 89 -1.24 5.50 -14.45
CA ALA A 89 -1.39 5.33 -15.90
C ALA A 89 -2.02 3.98 -16.25
N ARG A 90 -1.55 2.90 -15.61
CA ARG A 90 -2.13 1.56 -15.77
C ARG A 90 -3.58 1.50 -15.32
N ALA A 91 -3.94 2.12 -14.20
CA ALA A 91 -5.31 2.15 -13.69
C ALA A 91 -6.25 2.90 -14.64
N ILE A 92 -5.80 4.02 -15.24
CA ILE A 92 -6.56 4.77 -16.24
C ILE A 92 -6.82 3.88 -17.46
N VAL A 93 -5.77 3.31 -18.03
CA VAL A 93 -5.87 2.41 -19.19
C VAL A 93 -6.80 1.22 -18.89
N SER A 94 -6.63 0.58 -17.73
CA SER A 94 -7.45 -0.59 -17.36
C SER A 94 -8.91 -0.23 -17.11
N THR A 95 -9.21 1.00 -16.68
CA THR A 95 -10.58 1.49 -16.52
C THR A 95 -11.28 1.65 -17.87
N ILE A 96 -10.56 2.11 -18.90
CA ILE A 96 -11.06 2.20 -20.28
C ILE A 96 -11.43 0.81 -20.81
N PHE A 97 -10.65 -0.23 -20.45
CA PHE A 97 -10.89 -1.62 -20.86
C PHE A 97 -11.75 -2.43 -19.88
N LEU A 98 -12.52 -1.77 -19.00
CA LEU A 98 -13.43 -2.38 -18.01
C LEU A 98 -12.78 -3.34 -17.00
N CYS A 99 -11.45 -3.30 -16.87
CA CYS A 99 -10.67 -4.11 -15.93
C CYS A 99 -10.22 -3.27 -14.76
N LYS A 100 -11.04 -3.08 -13.73
CA LYS A 100 -10.69 -2.26 -12.55
C LYS A 100 -9.43 -2.78 -11.85
N GLN A 101 -8.32 -2.06 -12.01
CA GLN A 101 -7.07 -2.30 -11.29
C GLN A 101 -6.83 -1.20 -10.26
N GLY A 102 -6.32 -1.57 -9.07
CA GLY A 102 -5.92 -0.60 -8.06
C GLY A 102 -4.64 0.13 -8.48
N GLY A 103 -4.62 1.45 -8.30
CA GLY A 103 -3.45 2.31 -8.56
C GLY A 103 -3.07 3.18 -7.37
N SER A 104 -3.63 2.92 -6.18
CA SER A 104 -3.31 3.67 -4.96
C SER A 104 -2.14 3.02 -4.22
N THR A 105 -1.23 3.85 -3.72
CA THR A 105 -0.10 3.44 -2.88
C THR A 105 -0.53 3.23 -1.43
N ILE A 106 0.34 2.67 -0.60
CA ILE A 106 0.11 2.49 0.85
C ILE A 106 -0.09 3.84 1.52
N GLU A 107 0.72 4.84 1.18
CA GLU A 107 0.61 6.20 1.73
C GLU A 107 -0.74 6.84 1.39
N GLN A 108 -1.24 6.67 0.16
CA GLN A 108 -2.57 7.16 -0.23
C GLN A 108 -3.69 6.45 0.54
N GLN A 109 -3.56 5.15 0.76
CA GLN A 109 -4.52 4.38 1.53
C GLN A 109 -4.54 4.83 3.00
N PHE A 110 -3.35 5.03 3.61
CA PHE A 110 -3.24 5.56 4.97
C PHE A 110 -3.85 6.96 5.10
N VAL A 111 -3.52 7.89 4.20
CA VAL A 111 -4.12 9.24 4.18
C VAL A 111 -5.63 9.17 4.09
N ARG A 112 -6.17 8.32 3.22
CA ARG A 112 -7.63 8.17 3.03
C ARG A 112 -8.34 7.73 4.30
N ILE A 113 -7.84 6.68 4.96
CA ILE A 113 -8.48 6.18 6.19
C ILE A 113 -8.30 7.15 7.36
N THR A 114 -7.17 7.85 7.44
CA THR A 114 -6.88 8.79 8.52
C THR A 114 -7.71 10.07 8.39
N LEU A 115 -7.88 10.62 7.20
CA LEU A 115 -8.71 11.80 6.96
C LEU A 115 -10.21 11.48 6.88
N ALA A 116 -10.58 10.20 6.93
CA ALA A 116 -11.98 9.72 6.78
C ALA A 116 -12.71 10.30 5.56
N ASP A 117 -11.97 10.55 4.49
CA ASP A 117 -12.47 11.22 3.30
C ASP A 117 -12.90 10.19 2.24
N HIS A 118 -14.19 9.90 2.21
CA HIS A 118 -14.79 8.86 1.37
C HIS A 118 -15.47 9.39 0.11
N GLU A 119 -15.45 10.70 -0.13
CA GLU A 119 -16.00 11.28 -1.34
C GLU A 119 -15.31 10.72 -2.60
N GLN A 120 -16.08 10.55 -3.67
CA GLN A 120 -15.55 10.09 -4.95
C GLN A 120 -15.36 11.25 -5.94
N THR A 121 -14.62 12.28 -5.53
CA THR A 121 -14.35 13.46 -6.36
C THR A 121 -12.89 13.49 -6.82
N PHE A 122 -12.64 14.15 -7.95
CA PHE A 122 -11.28 14.38 -8.46
C PHE A 122 -10.47 15.22 -7.46
N ASN A 123 -11.06 16.27 -6.89
CA ASN A 123 -10.40 17.14 -5.90
C ASN A 123 -9.97 16.36 -4.66
N ARG A 124 -10.80 15.46 -4.16
CA ARG A 124 -10.42 14.56 -3.07
C ARG A 124 -9.24 13.69 -3.47
N LYS A 125 -9.26 13.11 -4.67
CA LYS A 125 -8.16 12.23 -5.11
C LYS A 125 -6.85 13.00 -5.29
N LEU A 126 -6.92 14.23 -5.81
CA LEU A 126 -5.75 15.10 -5.92
C LEU A 126 -5.20 15.47 -4.52
N ARG A 127 -6.06 15.88 -3.58
CA ARG A 127 -5.70 16.17 -2.19
C ARG A 127 -5.03 14.94 -1.53
N GLU A 128 -5.61 13.74 -1.68
CA GLU A 128 -5.04 12.49 -1.18
C GLU A 128 -3.61 12.26 -1.72
N GLN A 129 -3.41 12.43 -3.03
CA GLN A 129 -2.10 12.24 -3.67
C GLN A 129 -1.07 13.26 -3.20
N LEU A 130 -1.43 14.54 -3.15
CA LEU A 130 -0.52 15.60 -2.69
C LEU A 130 -0.15 15.41 -1.21
N THR A 131 -1.13 15.08 -0.35
CA THR A 131 -0.88 14.78 1.06
C THR A 131 0.03 13.55 1.21
N ALA A 132 -0.22 12.46 0.48
CA ALA A 132 0.61 11.26 0.50
C ALA A 132 2.05 11.53 0.06
N THR A 133 2.23 12.40 -0.96
CA THR A 133 3.57 12.81 -1.42
C THR A 133 4.33 13.57 -0.33
N LEU A 134 3.70 14.51 0.34
CA LEU A 134 4.32 15.29 1.43
C LEU A 134 4.59 14.41 2.66
N LEU A 135 3.66 13.52 3.00
CA LEU A 135 3.79 12.59 4.13
C LEU A 135 4.98 11.65 3.93
N SER A 136 5.15 11.09 2.72
CA SER A 136 6.26 10.17 2.40
C SER A 136 7.65 10.80 2.53
N ARG A 137 7.73 12.15 2.64
CA ARG A 137 8.97 12.90 2.86
C ARG A 137 9.20 13.28 4.31
N ARG A 138 8.19 13.13 5.17
CA ARG A 138 8.24 13.50 6.58
C ARG A 138 8.18 12.31 7.53
N ALA A 139 7.75 11.16 7.06
CA ALA A 139 7.66 9.94 7.86
C ALA A 139 8.34 8.77 7.16
N ASN A 140 8.88 7.85 7.96
CA ASN A 140 9.45 6.61 7.47
C ASN A 140 8.35 5.76 6.83
N ARG A 141 8.63 5.18 5.67
CA ARG A 141 7.66 4.37 4.91
C ARG A 141 7.23 3.11 5.62
N CYS A 142 8.16 2.49 6.36
CA CYS A 142 7.83 1.33 7.19
C CYS A 142 6.84 1.73 8.29
N ALA A 143 7.05 2.88 8.92
CA ALA A 143 6.14 3.41 9.94
C ALA A 143 4.75 3.74 9.34
N ILE A 144 4.70 4.35 8.15
CA ILE A 144 3.42 4.60 7.45
C ILE A 144 2.71 3.28 7.14
N ALA A 145 3.43 2.27 6.66
CA ALA A 145 2.88 0.95 6.34
C ALA A 145 2.33 0.25 7.60
N LYS A 146 3.06 0.28 8.71
CA LYS A 146 2.61 -0.25 10.00
C LYS A 146 1.39 0.52 10.53
N ALA A 147 1.40 1.85 10.45
CA ALA A 147 0.27 2.68 10.85
C ALA A 147 -0.98 2.43 9.98
N TYR A 148 -0.79 2.16 8.69
CA TYR A 148 -1.89 1.75 7.80
C TYR A 148 -2.46 0.40 8.23
N LEU A 149 -1.63 -0.61 8.46
CA LEU A 149 -2.05 -1.92 8.92
C LEU A 149 -2.83 -1.82 10.25
N GLU A 150 -2.36 -0.99 11.18
CA GLU A 150 -3.01 -0.81 12.48
C GLU A 150 -4.41 -0.19 12.36
N LYS A 151 -4.63 0.72 11.42
CA LYS A 151 -5.90 1.45 11.25
C LYS A 151 -6.84 0.85 10.23
N ALA A 152 -6.38 -0.07 9.40
CA ALA A 152 -7.14 -0.59 8.27
C ALA A 152 -8.38 -1.38 8.71
N TYR A 153 -9.39 -1.38 7.86
CA TYR A 153 -10.60 -2.17 8.03
C TYR A 153 -10.43 -3.54 7.37
N TYR A 154 -10.54 -4.59 8.15
CA TYR A 154 -10.39 -5.98 7.69
C TYR A 154 -11.72 -6.72 7.54
N GLY A 155 -12.81 -6.11 7.98
CA GLY A 155 -14.14 -6.69 7.89
C GLY A 155 -15.02 -6.34 9.07
N THR A 156 -16.23 -6.89 9.10
CA THR A 156 -17.18 -6.66 10.19
C THR A 156 -16.56 -7.08 11.52
N ASN A 157 -16.50 -6.15 12.47
CA ASN A 157 -15.87 -6.31 13.80
C ASN A 157 -14.33 -6.39 13.78
N PHE A 158 -13.66 -6.17 12.64
CA PHE A 158 -12.21 -6.21 12.52
C PHE A 158 -11.66 -4.85 12.04
N ASN A 159 -11.58 -3.89 12.98
CA ASN A 159 -10.92 -2.61 12.80
C ASN A 159 -9.54 -2.67 13.46
N GLY A 160 -8.49 -2.56 12.65
CA GLY A 160 -7.09 -2.65 13.09
C GLY A 160 -6.61 -4.07 13.38
N LEU A 161 -5.28 -4.21 13.51
CA LEU A 161 -4.65 -5.50 13.76
C LEU A 161 -4.98 -6.09 15.14
N HIS A 162 -5.16 -5.28 16.17
CA HIS A 162 -5.53 -5.76 17.50
C HIS A 162 -6.87 -6.52 17.55
N ALA A 163 -7.83 -6.14 16.68
CA ALA A 163 -9.07 -6.89 16.58
C ALA A 163 -8.84 -8.30 16.01
N LEU A 164 -7.87 -8.42 15.09
CA LEU A 164 -7.49 -9.70 14.51
C LEU A 164 -6.71 -10.57 15.51
N GLU A 165 -5.75 -10.01 16.25
CA GLU A 165 -5.04 -10.75 17.33
C GLU A 165 -6.03 -11.45 18.26
N ARG A 166 -7.03 -10.70 18.75
CA ARG A 166 -8.09 -11.28 19.61
C ARG A 166 -8.87 -12.39 18.91
N SER A 167 -9.15 -12.24 17.62
CA SER A 167 -9.91 -13.23 16.85
C SER A 167 -9.12 -14.51 16.57
N TYR A 168 -7.84 -14.37 16.30
CA TYR A 168 -6.94 -15.52 16.08
C TYR A 168 -6.45 -16.15 17.38
N GLY A 169 -6.61 -15.46 18.53
CA GLY A 169 -6.07 -15.90 19.82
C GLY A 169 -4.54 -16.01 19.85
N LYS A 170 -3.85 -15.23 19.02
CA LYS A 170 -2.40 -15.25 18.84
C LYS A 170 -1.84 -13.83 18.76
N ASN A 171 -0.61 -13.64 19.25
CA ASN A 171 0.13 -12.41 19.00
C ASN A 171 0.54 -12.32 17.49
N LEU A 172 0.72 -11.10 16.99
CA LEU A 172 1.15 -10.90 15.59
C LEU A 172 2.49 -11.58 15.27
N CYS A 173 3.41 -11.65 16.25
CA CYS A 173 4.72 -12.30 16.10
C CYS A 173 4.62 -13.83 15.91
N ASP A 174 3.54 -14.45 16.40
CA ASP A 174 3.32 -15.90 16.35
C ASP A 174 2.51 -16.32 15.11
N MET A 175 2.08 -15.36 14.29
CA MET A 175 1.31 -15.64 13.09
C MET A 175 2.16 -16.23 11.98
N SER A 176 1.67 -17.31 11.41
CA SER A 176 2.27 -17.93 10.23
C SER A 176 2.17 -17.02 9.00
N LEU A 177 3.05 -17.25 8.02
CA LEU A 177 3.01 -16.50 6.74
C LEU A 177 1.64 -16.64 6.06
N ASP A 178 0.99 -17.78 6.17
CA ASP A 178 -0.34 -18.02 5.59
C ASP A 178 -1.42 -17.14 6.25
N GLU A 179 -1.40 -17.01 7.56
CA GLU A 179 -2.29 -16.12 8.32
C GLU A 179 -2.04 -14.64 7.94
N ILE A 180 -0.78 -14.23 7.82
CA ILE A 180 -0.40 -12.86 7.39
C ILE A 180 -0.92 -12.58 5.97
N VAL A 181 -0.81 -13.55 5.06
CA VAL A 181 -1.35 -13.43 3.69
C VAL A 181 -2.87 -13.29 3.72
N GLU A 182 -3.58 -14.05 4.53
CA GLU A 182 -5.03 -13.95 4.68
C GLU A 182 -5.45 -12.59 5.23
N ILE A 183 -4.79 -12.11 6.29
CA ILE A 183 -5.01 -10.78 6.87
C ILE A 183 -4.79 -9.70 5.81
N THR A 184 -3.68 -9.75 5.08
CA THR A 184 -3.39 -8.77 4.03
C THR A 184 -4.40 -8.84 2.87
N ALA A 185 -4.89 -10.02 2.53
CA ALA A 185 -5.92 -10.19 1.50
C ALA A 185 -7.26 -9.54 1.91
N ARG A 186 -7.56 -9.45 3.23
CA ARG A 186 -8.75 -8.77 3.77
C ARG A 186 -8.75 -7.27 3.52
N LEU A 187 -7.62 -6.63 3.34
CA LEU A 187 -7.56 -5.21 2.95
C LEU A 187 -8.31 -4.95 1.63
N LYS A 188 -8.31 -5.91 0.72
CA LYS A 188 -9.03 -5.81 -0.55
C LYS A 188 -10.41 -6.46 -0.52
N TYR A 189 -10.57 -7.53 0.23
CA TYR A 189 -11.81 -8.30 0.39
C TYR A 189 -12.12 -8.44 1.87
N PRO A 190 -12.63 -7.37 2.54
CA PRO A 190 -12.95 -7.39 3.95
C PRO A 190 -13.93 -8.52 4.28
N GLN A 191 -13.82 -9.06 5.49
CA GLN A 191 -14.71 -10.11 5.94
C GLN A 191 -16.14 -9.57 6.07
N PRO A 192 -17.12 -10.11 5.32
CA PRO A 192 -18.50 -9.66 5.39
C PRO A 192 -19.18 -10.25 6.62
N LEU A 193 -20.29 -9.63 7.04
CA LEU A 193 -21.16 -10.19 8.10
C LEU A 193 -21.77 -11.54 7.69
N ARG A 194 -22.14 -11.67 6.41
CA ARG A 194 -22.62 -12.92 5.80
C ARG A 194 -21.71 -13.33 4.67
N GLU A 195 -21.15 -14.52 4.77
CA GLU A 195 -20.23 -15.03 3.75
C GLU A 195 -21.01 -15.42 2.48
N SER A 196 -20.49 -14.98 1.34
CA SER A 196 -20.97 -15.35 0.01
C SER A 196 -19.90 -16.20 -0.67
N THR A 197 -20.31 -17.26 -1.37
CA THR A 197 -19.42 -18.15 -2.15
C THR A 197 -18.58 -17.38 -3.16
N ILE A 198 -19.16 -16.33 -3.77
CA ILE A 198 -18.46 -15.46 -4.73
C ILE A 198 -17.35 -14.66 -4.04
N LEU A 199 -17.64 -14.08 -2.89
CA LEU A 199 -16.65 -13.30 -2.12
C LEU A 199 -15.53 -14.21 -1.59
N ARG A 200 -15.88 -15.39 -1.09
CA ARG A 200 -14.91 -16.41 -0.65
C ARG A 200 -13.97 -16.82 -1.79
N ALA A 201 -14.50 -17.07 -2.98
CA ALA A 201 -13.70 -17.41 -4.15
C ALA A 201 -12.77 -16.26 -4.59
N LYS A 202 -13.22 -14.99 -4.50
CA LYS A 202 -12.39 -13.81 -4.76
C LYS A 202 -11.28 -13.66 -3.73
N PHE A 203 -11.59 -13.86 -2.46
CA PHE A 203 -10.63 -13.83 -1.36
C PHE A 203 -9.55 -14.91 -1.54
N GLN A 204 -9.94 -16.16 -1.77
CA GLN A 204 -8.99 -17.26 -1.97
C GLN A 204 -8.08 -17.04 -3.18
N ARG A 205 -8.64 -16.53 -4.30
CA ARG A 205 -7.81 -16.14 -5.46
C ARG A 205 -6.80 -15.04 -5.11
N ARG A 206 -7.18 -14.10 -4.24
CA ARG A 206 -6.26 -13.05 -3.76
C ARG A 206 -5.14 -13.65 -2.91
N CYS A 207 -5.43 -14.53 -1.97
CA CYS A 207 -4.44 -15.24 -1.17
C CYS A 207 -3.47 -16.03 -2.06
N GLY A 208 -3.97 -16.81 -2.99
CA GLY A 208 -3.14 -17.56 -3.96
C GLY A 208 -2.24 -16.64 -4.80
N TRP A 209 -2.76 -15.48 -5.23
CA TRP A 209 -1.98 -14.49 -5.97
C TRP A 209 -0.86 -13.88 -5.12
N ILE A 210 -1.12 -13.55 -3.85
CA ILE A 210 -0.09 -13.03 -2.92
C ILE A 210 1.00 -14.10 -2.69
N LYS A 211 0.61 -15.34 -2.38
CA LYS A 211 1.55 -16.47 -2.19
C LYS A 211 2.43 -16.69 -3.43
N MET A 212 1.84 -16.64 -4.62
CA MET A 212 2.59 -16.76 -5.87
C MET A 212 3.62 -15.62 -6.04
N ARG A 213 3.29 -14.41 -5.62
CA ARG A 213 4.24 -13.29 -5.68
C ARG A 213 5.36 -13.42 -4.65
N LEU A 214 5.04 -13.83 -3.44
CA LEU A 214 6.03 -14.12 -2.39
C LEU A 214 7.01 -15.21 -2.84
N GLY A 215 6.54 -16.31 -3.42
CA GLY A 215 7.40 -17.39 -3.92
C GLY A 215 8.31 -17.01 -5.10
N ARG A 216 8.04 -15.89 -5.78
CA ARG A 216 8.90 -15.37 -6.86
C ARG A 216 10.02 -14.44 -6.38
N LEU A 217 10.04 -14.10 -5.10
CA LEU A 217 10.99 -13.16 -4.48
C LEU A 217 11.69 -13.85 -3.31
N PRO A 218 12.64 -14.76 -3.56
CA PRO A 218 13.17 -15.71 -2.56
C PRO A 218 13.97 -15.13 -1.41
N VAL A 219 14.21 -13.82 -1.33
CA VAL A 219 15.10 -13.22 -0.28
C VAL A 219 14.55 -11.87 0.25
N VAL A 220 13.30 -11.51 -0.05
CA VAL A 220 12.89 -10.09 0.03
C VAL A 220 12.22 -9.71 1.35
N ALA A 221 11.80 -10.65 2.19
CA ALA A 221 11.11 -10.28 3.43
C ALA A 221 11.96 -9.35 4.33
N ASP A 222 13.19 -9.74 4.63
CA ASP A 222 14.08 -8.92 5.48
C ASP A 222 14.72 -7.74 4.71
N GLY A 223 14.98 -7.91 3.41
CA GLY A 223 15.60 -6.90 2.57
C GLY A 223 14.68 -5.71 2.26
N VAL A 224 13.37 -5.94 2.06
CA VAL A 224 12.39 -4.87 1.77
C VAL A 224 12.24 -3.93 2.95
N VAL A 225 12.16 -4.47 4.16
CA VAL A 225 11.98 -3.64 5.35
C VAL A 225 13.22 -2.82 5.67
N ARG A 226 14.42 -3.42 5.57
CA ARG A 226 15.67 -2.66 5.74
C ARG A 226 15.78 -1.51 4.76
N GLN A 227 15.41 -1.71 3.48
CA GLN A 227 15.43 -0.67 2.47
C GLN A 227 14.35 0.40 2.67
N LEU A 228 13.17 0.04 3.20
CA LEU A 228 12.12 1.00 3.56
C LEU A 228 12.53 1.90 4.72
N GLY A 229 13.31 1.35 5.69
CA GLY A 229 13.81 2.09 6.83
C GLY A 229 14.94 3.07 6.52
N THR A 230 15.75 2.81 5.47
CA THR A 230 16.91 3.64 5.09
C THR A 230 16.58 4.70 4.02
N ALA A 231 15.40 4.69 3.45
CA ALA A 231 14.98 5.60 2.37
C ALA A 231 14.24 6.86 2.86
N ALA A 232 14.54 7.30 4.10
CA ALA A 232 14.02 8.53 4.68
C ALA A 232 14.88 9.75 4.31
#